data_bf06556bb39604163009491dce6b8a46
#
_entry.id   bf06556bb39604163009491dce6b8a46
#
_cell.length_a   1.000
_cell.length_b   1.000
_cell.length_c   1.000
_cell.angle_alpha   90.00
_cell.angle_beta   90.00
_cell.angle_gamma   90.00
#
_symmetry.space_group_name_H-M   'P 1'
#
loop_
_entity.id
_entity.type
_entity.pdbx_description
1 polymer ?
#
loop_
_entity_poly.entity_id
_entity_poly.type
_entity_poly.pdbx_seq_one_letter_code
_entity_poly.pdbx_strand_id
1 'polypeptide(L)'
;MIFQILDANYTYDSKREPLVQLFGTTPEGKSVTCRVAGFRPYFYAGVEEGLLKSAIEELSALGLDVEVVERFEPIGFQATPKKMLKITTHDPKEVRSLRERAKEVAGIKAVYETDILFKNRFLIDQSLGGMGWVEAPLPEWTAGQQATTTGTASVSSLPLVNVESLHPVQHEANAPLRFMSFDIECLPDHGEMPKAENSPVILISMAFEPEYQGKKDLVLVGKNIDCPRPDTRACQDEYDLLAQFVAIIQGYNPDILAGYNSNEFDFPYLQE
;
A
#
# COMPACT_ATOMS: atom_id res chain seq x y z
N MET A 1 12.40 7.26 -15.12
CA MET A 1 12.58 7.79 -13.74
C MET A 1 12.89 6.64 -12.82
N ILE A 2 13.87 6.81 -11.93
CA ILE A 2 14.22 5.82 -10.91
C ILE A 2 13.66 6.27 -9.55
N PHE A 3 13.06 5.36 -8.79
CA PHE A 3 12.57 5.63 -7.44
C PHE A 3 12.60 4.38 -6.57
N GLN A 4 12.69 4.58 -5.26
CA GLN A 4 12.61 3.51 -4.26
C GLN A 4 11.15 3.27 -3.89
N ILE A 5 10.70 2.02 -3.94
CA ILE A 5 9.32 1.64 -3.59
C ILE A 5 9.18 1.61 -2.07
N LEU A 6 8.26 2.39 -1.54
CA LEU A 6 7.91 2.41 -0.11
C LEU A 6 6.71 1.51 0.21
N ASP A 7 5.69 1.57 -0.63
CA ASP A 7 4.50 0.72 -0.50
C ASP A 7 3.86 0.46 -1.86
N ALA A 8 3.02 -0.55 -1.92
CA ALA A 8 2.19 -0.88 -3.06
C ALA A 8 0.75 -1.13 -2.60
N ASN A 9 -0.19 -0.70 -3.40
CA ASN A 9 -1.61 -0.97 -3.24
C ASN A 9 -2.22 -1.27 -4.61
N TYR A 10 -3.53 -1.40 -4.72
CA TYR A 10 -4.20 -1.46 -6.01
C TYR A 10 -5.50 -0.67 -6.02
N THR A 11 -5.88 -0.24 -7.20
CA THR A 11 -7.12 0.45 -7.51
C THR A 11 -7.70 -0.11 -8.80
N TYR A 12 -8.74 0.48 -9.31
CA TYR A 12 -9.36 0.09 -10.58
C TYR A 12 -9.40 1.27 -11.54
N ASP A 13 -9.29 0.98 -12.84
CA ASP A 13 -9.58 1.95 -13.87
C ASP A 13 -11.10 2.13 -14.09
N SER A 14 -11.47 2.98 -15.08
CA SER A 14 -12.88 3.22 -15.45
C SER A 14 -13.60 1.99 -16.01
N LYS A 15 -12.85 0.97 -16.46
CA LYS A 15 -13.37 -0.31 -16.97
C LYS A 15 -13.37 -1.40 -15.89
N ARG A 16 -12.99 -1.06 -14.65
CA ARG A 16 -12.82 -1.98 -13.52
C ARG A 16 -11.66 -2.98 -13.70
N GLU A 17 -10.68 -2.68 -14.56
CA GLU A 17 -9.44 -3.44 -14.59
C GLU A 17 -8.56 -3.05 -13.39
N PRO A 18 -7.91 -4.02 -12.72
CA PRO A 18 -7.06 -3.72 -11.58
C PRO A 18 -5.77 -3.03 -12.03
N LEU A 19 -5.42 -1.98 -11.32
CA LEU A 19 -4.18 -1.23 -11.48
C LEU A 19 -3.40 -1.30 -10.18
N VAL A 20 -2.15 -1.77 -10.23
CA VAL A 20 -1.27 -1.66 -9.07
C VAL A 20 -0.85 -0.20 -8.91
N GLN A 21 -0.86 0.30 -7.69
CA GLN A 21 -0.37 1.62 -7.32
C GLN A 21 0.95 1.48 -6.60
N LEU A 22 2.00 2.13 -7.09
CA LEU A 22 3.30 2.19 -6.43
C LEU A 22 3.50 3.57 -5.81
N PHE A 23 3.95 3.57 -4.58
CA PHE A 23 4.34 4.76 -3.83
C PHE A 23 5.82 4.68 -3.55
N GLY A 24 6.53 5.76 -3.76
CA GLY A 24 7.98 5.75 -3.59
C GLY A 24 8.60 7.14 -3.53
N THR A 25 9.93 7.15 -3.48
CA THR A 25 10.73 8.38 -3.37
C THR A 25 11.94 8.28 -4.30
N THR A 26 12.23 9.37 -5.04
CA THR A 26 13.40 9.45 -5.92
C THR A 26 14.70 9.60 -5.10
N PRO A 27 15.89 9.42 -5.74
CA PRO A 27 17.17 9.70 -5.09
C PRO A 27 17.29 11.13 -4.55
N GLU A 28 16.54 12.08 -5.11
CA GLU A 28 16.52 13.49 -4.66
C GLU A 28 15.45 13.76 -3.59
N GLY A 29 14.78 12.73 -3.05
CA GLY A 29 13.77 12.88 -2.01
C GLY A 29 12.42 13.40 -2.50
N LYS A 30 12.10 13.24 -3.79
CA LYS A 30 10.79 13.62 -4.34
C LYS A 30 9.83 12.44 -4.27
N SER A 31 8.66 12.64 -3.70
CA SER A 31 7.61 11.60 -3.66
C SER A 31 7.12 11.26 -5.06
N VAL A 32 6.93 9.99 -5.32
CA VAL A 32 6.45 9.44 -6.60
C VAL A 32 5.24 8.56 -6.33
N THR A 33 4.20 8.73 -7.13
CA THR A 33 3.08 7.79 -7.18
C THR A 33 2.76 7.51 -8.65
N CYS A 34 2.68 6.23 -9.01
CA CYS A 34 2.25 5.83 -10.34
C CYS A 34 1.29 4.63 -10.27
N ARG A 35 0.55 4.43 -11.37
CA ARG A 35 -0.32 3.28 -11.58
C ARG A 35 0.30 2.36 -12.61
N VAL A 36 0.17 1.06 -12.41
CA VAL A 36 0.71 0.03 -13.30
C VAL A 36 -0.42 -0.81 -13.83
N ALA A 37 -0.55 -0.86 -15.14
CA ALA A 37 -1.52 -1.69 -15.86
C ALA A 37 -0.86 -2.96 -16.39
N GLY A 38 -1.69 -3.94 -16.77
CA GLY A 38 -1.24 -5.15 -17.44
C GLY A 38 -0.95 -6.33 -16.52
N PHE A 39 -1.11 -6.16 -15.19
CA PHE A 39 -0.96 -7.24 -14.24
C PHE A 39 -2.32 -7.72 -13.74
N ARG A 40 -2.55 -9.04 -13.77
CA ARG A 40 -3.81 -9.67 -13.35
C ARG A 40 -3.58 -10.63 -12.19
N PRO A 41 -4.58 -10.77 -11.31
CA PRO A 41 -4.51 -11.75 -10.23
C PRO A 41 -4.64 -13.18 -10.77
N TYR A 42 -3.89 -14.10 -10.18
CA TYR A 42 -3.93 -15.51 -10.54
C TYR A 42 -3.58 -16.38 -9.34
N PHE A 43 -3.90 -17.67 -9.47
CA PHE A 43 -3.51 -18.73 -8.54
C PHE A 43 -3.25 -20.03 -9.32
N TYR A 44 -2.74 -21.05 -8.65
CA TYR A 44 -2.45 -22.33 -9.29
C TYR A 44 -3.37 -23.44 -8.79
N ALA A 45 -3.62 -24.42 -9.66
CA ALA A 45 -4.31 -25.65 -9.30
C ALA A 45 -3.51 -26.86 -9.77
N GLY A 46 -3.30 -27.81 -8.84
CA GLY A 46 -2.81 -29.15 -9.17
C GLY A 46 -3.94 -29.97 -9.76
N VAL A 47 -3.67 -30.65 -10.86
CA VAL A 47 -4.68 -31.40 -11.62
C VAL A 47 -4.25 -32.85 -11.84
N GLU A 48 -5.21 -33.75 -11.89
CA GLU A 48 -4.99 -35.14 -12.27
C GLU A 48 -4.73 -35.24 -13.78
N GLU A 49 -3.65 -35.92 -14.16
CA GLU A 49 -3.15 -35.91 -15.54
C GLU A 49 -4.20 -36.38 -16.55
N GLY A 50 -4.99 -37.38 -16.20
CA GLY A 50 -6.09 -37.91 -17.03
C GLY A 50 -7.28 -36.97 -17.19
N LEU A 51 -7.42 -35.97 -16.31
CA LEU A 51 -8.53 -35.00 -16.27
C LEU A 51 -8.14 -33.57 -16.66
N LEU A 52 -6.89 -33.36 -17.06
CA LEU A 52 -6.36 -32.06 -17.40
C LEU A 52 -7.24 -31.29 -18.41
N LYS A 53 -7.66 -31.97 -19.48
CA LYS A 53 -8.42 -31.33 -20.57
C LYS A 53 -9.82 -30.95 -20.13
N SER A 54 -10.53 -31.83 -19.43
CA SER A 54 -11.88 -31.54 -18.92
C SER A 54 -11.87 -30.45 -17.85
N ALA A 55 -10.84 -30.41 -16.99
CA ALA A 55 -10.69 -29.35 -15.99
C ALA A 55 -10.48 -27.98 -16.63
N ILE A 56 -9.68 -27.88 -17.71
CA ILE A 56 -9.51 -26.63 -18.46
C ILE A 56 -10.84 -26.18 -19.07
N GLU A 57 -11.58 -27.10 -19.71
CA GLU A 57 -12.86 -26.76 -20.35
C GLU A 57 -13.88 -26.27 -19.31
N GLU A 58 -13.96 -26.92 -18.15
CA GLU A 58 -14.87 -26.51 -17.07
C GLU A 58 -14.49 -25.18 -16.45
N LEU A 59 -13.21 -24.95 -16.15
CA LEU A 59 -12.72 -23.67 -15.63
C LEU A 59 -12.92 -22.53 -16.64
N SER A 60 -12.66 -22.79 -17.94
CA SER A 60 -12.85 -21.79 -18.99
C SER A 60 -14.34 -21.45 -19.18
N ALA A 61 -15.26 -22.41 -18.99
CA ALA A 61 -16.70 -22.16 -19.00
C ALA A 61 -17.16 -21.24 -17.85
N LEU A 62 -16.36 -21.13 -16.78
CA LEU A 62 -16.56 -20.15 -15.69
C LEU A 62 -16.06 -18.75 -16.04
N GLY A 63 -15.57 -18.53 -17.26
CA GLY A 63 -15.01 -17.25 -17.69
C GLY A 63 -13.57 -17.00 -17.21
N LEU A 64 -12.86 -18.04 -16.78
CA LEU A 64 -11.48 -17.95 -16.29
C LEU A 64 -10.50 -18.19 -17.44
N ASP A 65 -9.38 -17.47 -17.40
CA ASP A 65 -8.26 -17.68 -18.31
C ASP A 65 -7.33 -18.73 -17.69
N VAL A 66 -7.12 -19.85 -18.40
CA VAL A 66 -6.45 -21.03 -17.86
C VAL A 66 -5.27 -21.40 -18.74
N GLU A 67 -4.09 -21.44 -18.16
CA GLU A 67 -2.83 -21.81 -18.80
C GLU A 67 -2.22 -23.04 -18.13
N VAL A 68 -1.68 -23.97 -18.93
CA VAL A 68 -0.91 -25.10 -18.40
C VAL A 68 0.54 -24.67 -18.21
N VAL A 69 1.03 -24.78 -16.99
CA VAL A 69 2.41 -24.42 -16.61
C VAL A 69 3.09 -25.57 -15.91
N GLU A 70 4.42 -25.58 -15.93
CA GLU A 70 5.21 -26.54 -15.15
C GLU A 70 5.73 -25.84 -13.88
N ARG A 71 5.37 -26.37 -12.71
CA ARG A 71 5.75 -25.83 -11.40
C ARG A 71 6.04 -26.97 -10.42
N PHE A 72 6.84 -26.67 -9.41
CA PHE A 72 7.01 -27.54 -8.25
C PHE A 72 5.87 -27.30 -7.26
N GLU A 73 5.36 -28.36 -6.64
CA GLU A 73 4.42 -28.22 -5.53
C GLU A 73 5.12 -27.59 -4.32
N PRO A 74 4.42 -26.81 -3.48
CA PRO A 74 5.09 -26.03 -2.41
C PRO A 74 5.78 -26.85 -1.32
N ILE A 75 5.41 -28.16 -1.16
CA ILE A 75 5.86 -28.95 -0.03
C ILE A 75 6.64 -30.19 -0.51
N GLY A 76 7.81 -30.38 0.10
CA GLY A 76 8.67 -31.53 -0.13
C GLY A 76 9.61 -31.38 -1.31
N PHE A 77 10.66 -32.22 -1.32
CA PHE A 77 11.60 -32.29 -2.45
C PHE A 77 10.95 -32.98 -3.63
N GLN A 78 11.08 -32.40 -4.81
CA GLN A 78 10.61 -32.98 -6.08
C GLN A 78 11.73 -32.90 -7.10
N ALA A 79 11.99 -34.01 -7.79
CA ALA A 79 13.04 -34.08 -8.80
C ALA A 79 12.65 -33.37 -10.11
N THR A 80 11.36 -33.30 -10.42
CA THR A 80 10.82 -32.70 -11.65
C THR A 80 9.57 -31.88 -11.36
N PRO A 81 9.37 -30.77 -12.09
CA PRO A 81 8.11 -30.01 -11.99
C PRO A 81 6.93 -30.84 -12.48
N LYS A 82 5.74 -30.47 -12.03
CA LYS A 82 4.46 -31.05 -12.44
C LYS A 82 3.68 -30.08 -13.30
N LYS A 83 2.83 -30.60 -14.17
CA LYS A 83 1.86 -29.79 -14.88
C LYS A 83 0.81 -29.29 -13.90
N MET A 84 0.62 -27.97 -13.87
CA MET A 84 -0.37 -27.27 -13.07
C MET A 84 -1.16 -26.32 -13.96
N LEU A 85 -2.34 -25.96 -13.52
CA LEU A 85 -3.15 -24.92 -14.14
C LEU A 85 -2.86 -23.59 -13.46
N LYS A 86 -2.42 -22.60 -14.22
CA LYS A 86 -2.42 -21.18 -13.80
C LYS A 86 -3.77 -20.61 -14.17
N ILE A 87 -4.53 -20.18 -13.18
CA ILE A 87 -5.90 -19.68 -13.32
C ILE A 87 -5.87 -18.17 -13.08
N THR A 88 -6.09 -17.40 -14.13
CA THR A 88 -6.09 -15.94 -14.09
C THR A 88 -7.51 -15.40 -14.04
N THR A 89 -7.75 -14.42 -13.19
CA THR A 89 -9.04 -13.75 -13.01
C THR A 89 -8.93 -12.24 -13.25
N HIS A 90 -10.06 -11.56 -13.37
CA HIS A 90 -10.11 -10.13 -13.61
C HIS A 90 -10.03 -9.32 -12.30
N ASP A 91 -10.64 -9.77 -11.22
CA ASP A 91 -10.73 -9.00 -9.98
C ASP A 91 -9.97 -9.72 -8.84
N PRO A 92 -9.01 -9.06 -8.18
CA PRO A 92 -8.32 -9.60 -7.01
C PRO A 92 -9.26 -10.04 -5.88
N LYS A 93 -10.43 -9.40 -5.75
CA LYS A 93 -11.44 -9.72 -4.72
C LYS A 93 -12.14 -11.03 -4.98
N GLU A 94 -12.17 -11.50 -6.22
CA GLU A 94 -12.83 -12.74 -6.62
C GLU A 94 -11.97 -14.00 -6.39
N VAL A 95 -10.66 -13.85 -6.21
CA VAL A 95 -9.73 -15.00 -6.03
C VAL A 95 -10.23 -15.96 -4.96
N ARG A 96 -10.73 -15.45 -3.83
CA ARG A 96 -11.22 -16.29 -2.73
C ARG A 96 -12.44 -17.13 -3.12
N SER A 97 -13.42 -16.56 -3.80
CA SER A 97 -14.62 -17.28 -4.26
C SER A 97 -14.29 -18.24 -5.39
N LEU A 98 -13.45 -17.84 -6.32
CA LEU A 98 -13.00 -18.67 -7.44
C LEU A 98 -12.15 -19.84 -6.98
N ARG A 99 -11.34 -19.69 -5.94
CA ARG A 99 -10.64 -20.78 -5.29
C ARG A 99 -11.58 -21.90 -4.85
N GLU A 100 -12.67 -21.57 -4.17
CA GLU A 100 -13.62 -22.60 -3.71
C GLU A 100 -14.33 -23.27 -4.89
N ARG A 101 -14.72 -22.52 -5.91
CA ARG A 101 -15.30 -23.08 -7.15
C ARG A 101 -14.30 -23.96 -7.91
N ALA A 102 -13.04 -23.58 -7.98
CA ALA A 102 -12.02 -24.38 -8.64
C ALA A 102 -11.79 -25.73 -7.95
N LYS A 103 -11.91 -25.80 -6.62
CA LYS A 103 -11.82 -27.07 -5.87
C LYS A 103 -12.95 -28.07 -6.20
N GLU A 104 -14.10 -27.58 -6.67
CA GLU A 104 -15.25 -28.39 -7.03
C GLU A 104 -15.13 -29.00 -8.43
N VAL A 105 -14.19 -28.47 -9.26
CA VAL A 105 -13.96 -28.98 -10.62
C VAL A 105 -13.32 -30.36 -10.58
N ALA A 106 -13.88 -31.28 -11.37
CA ALA A 106 -13.42 -32.68 -11.43
C ALA A 106 -11.92 -32.74 -11.85
N GLY A 107 -11.12 -33.47 -11.05
CA GLY A 107 -9.69 -33.64 -11.29
C GLY A 107 -8.80 -32.61 -10.64
N ILE A 108 -9.32 -31.54 -10.05
CA ILE A 108 -8.52 -30.61 -9.24
C ILE A 108 -8.21 -31.26 -7.89
N LYS A 109 -6.92 -31.43 -7.60
CA LYS A 109 -6.41 -32.06 -6.38
C LYS A 109 -6.20 -31.07 -5.24
N ALA A 110 -5.69 -29.88 -5.58
CA ALA A 110 -5.38 -28.82 -4.64
C ALA A 110 -5.28 -27.49 -5.36
N VAL A 111 -5.44 -26.41 -4.63
CA VAL A 111 -5.18 -25.04 -5.11
C VAL A 111 -4.09 -24.39 -4.27
N TYR A 112 -3.25 -23.58 -4.91
CA TYR A 112 -2.05 -23.02 -4.31
C TYR A 112 -2.00 -21.53 -4.53
N GLU A 113 -1.37 -20.80 -3.60
CA GLU A 113 -1.05 -19.38 -3.69
C GLU A 113 -2.28 -18.46 -3.81
N THR A 114 -3.41 -18.92 -3.29
CA THR A 114 -4.69 -18.19 -3.29
C THR A 114 -4.79 -17.15 -2.16
N ASP A 115 -3.86 -17.16 -1.23
CA ASP A 115 -3.75 -16.30 -0.05
C ASP A 115 -2.70 -15.21 -0.20
N ILE A 116 -1.93 -15.22 -1.31
CA ILE A 116 -0.96 -14.16 -1.61
C ILE A 116 -1.73 -12.91 -2.04
N LEU A 117 -1.55 -11.82 -1.31
CA LEU A 117 -2.16 -10.53 -1.65
C LEU A 117 -1.74 -10.08 -3.04
N PHE A 118 -2.66 -9.51 -3.80
CA PHE A 118 -2.44 -9.09 -5.19
C PHE A 118 -1.21 -8.18 -5.35
N LYS A 119 -1.04 -7.19 -4.45
CA LYS A 119 0.13 -6.32 -4.46
C LYS A 119 1.44 -7.07 -4.21
N ASN A 120 1.43 -8.07 -3.34
CA ASN A 120 2.62 -8.87 -3.03
C ASN A 120 2.97 -9.80 -4.20
N ARG A 121 1.95 -10.39 -4.83
CA ARG A 121 2.12 -11.20 -6.06
C ARG A 121 2.79 -10.36 -7.15
N PHE A 122 2.32 -9.15 -7.37
CA PHE A 122 2.92 -8.23 -8.33
C PHE A 122 4.41 -7.96 -8.02
N LEU A 123 4.73 -7.61 -6.78
CA LEU A 123 6.12 -7.35 -6.38
C LEU A 123 7.03 -8.58 -6.60
N ILE A 124 6.55 -9.77 -6.24
CA ILE A 124 7.27 -11.03 -6.43
C ILE A 124 7.52 -11.30 -7.92
N ASP A 125 6.50 -11.22 -8.75
CA ASP A 125 6.59 -11.54 -10.18
C ASP A 125 7.48 -10.55 -10.95
N GLN A 126 7.50 -9.28 -10.52
CA GLN A 126 8.37 -8.25 -11.08
C GLN A 126 9.78 -8.25 -10.46
N SER A 127 10.08 -9.18 -9.54
CA SER A 127 11.36 -9.22 -8.80
C SER A 127 11.64 -7.90 -8.05
N LEU A 128 10.59 -7.23 -7.59
CA LEU A 128 10.66 -5.99 -6.82
C LEU A 128 10.58 -6.33 -5.32
N GLY A 129 11.64 -6.05 -4.59
CA GLY A 129 11.65 -6.18 -3.13
C GLY A 129 10.95 -5.00 -2.45
N GLY A 130 10.52 -5.18 -1.20
CA GLY A 130 10.19 -4.05 -0.33
C GLY A 130 11.40 -3.13 -0.18
N MET A 131 11.21 -1.82 -0.27
CA MET A 131 12.30 -0.82 -0.33
C MET A 131 13.25 -0.99 -1.53
N GLY A 132 12.86 -1.80 -2.53
CA GLY A 132 13.63 -1.98 -3.76
C GLY A 132 13.54 -0.77 -4.69
N TRP A 133 14.56 -0.59 -5.52
CA TRP A 133 14.58 0.46 -6.53
C TRP A 133 14.02 -0.05 -7.86
N VAL A 134 13.28 0.81 -8.53
CA VAL A 134 12.65 0.51 -9.82
C VAL A 134 12.84 1.68 -10.78
N GLU A 135 13.10 1.34 -12.04
CA GLU A 135 13.02 2.28 -13.15
C GLU A 135 11.67 2.12 -13.86
N ALA A 136 10.99 3.25 -14.09
CA ALA A 136 9.73 3.32 -14.81
C ALA A 136 9.76 4.47 -15.83
N PRO A 137 9.08 4.35 -16.98
CA PRO A 137 8.99 5.41 -18.00
C PRO A 137 8.00 6.50 -17.57
N LEU A 138 8.29 7.15 -16.47
CA LEU A 138 7.50 8.26 -15.95
C LEU A 138 7.97 9.58 -16.60
N PRO A 139 7.05 10.54 -16.86
CA PRO A 139 7.43 11.87 -17.33
C PRO A 139 8.33 12.54 -16.29
N GLU A 140 9.23 13.42 -16.76
CA GLU A 140 10.02 14.24 -15.85
C GLU A 140 9.07 15.05 -14.96
N TRP A 141 9.32 14.95 -13.65
CA TRP A 141 8.51 15.63 -12.66
C TRP A 141 8.83 17.11 -12.71
N THR A 142 7.95 17.92 -13.29
CA THR A 142 8.08 19.37 -13.17
C THR A 142 7.77 19.80 -11.75
N ALA A 143 8.69 20.48 -11.11
CA ALA A 143 8.53 21.07 -9.78
C ALA A 143 7.23 21.90 -9.75
N GLY A 144 6.24 21.51 -8.97
CA GLY A 144 4.92 22.13 -8.90
C GLY A 144 3.73 21.22 -9.21
N GLN A 145 3.94 20.07 -9.85
CA GLN A 145 2.96 18.98 -9.92
C GLN A 145 3.26 17.94 -8.82
N GLN A 146 3.31 18.39 -7.57
CA GLN A 146 3.13 17.44 -6.49
C GLN A 146 1.80 16.73 -6.74
N ALA A 147 1.82 15.39 -6.75
CA ALA A 147 0.61 14.65 -6.44
C ALA A 147 0.21 15.17 -5.06
N THR A 148 -0.66 16.19 -5.04
CA THR A 148 -1.17 16.74 -3.81
C THR A 148 -1.92 15.60 -3.15
N THR A 149 -1.35 15.04 -2.10
CA THR A 149 -2.00 14.14 -1.14
C THR A 149 -3.18 14.83 -0.45
N THR A 150 -3.45 16.08 -0.80
CA THR A 150 -4.65 16.82 -0.43
C THR A 150 -5.81 16.40 -1.33
N GLY A 151 -6.51 15.40 -0.92
CA GLY A 151 -7.94 15.09 -1.02
C GLY A 151 -8.75 15.31 -2.30
N THR A 152 -8.20 15.78 -3.43
CA THR A 152 -8.98 16.07 -4.63
C THR A 152 -8.28 15.79 -5.98
N ALA A 153 -7.03 15.35 -6.02
CA ALA A 153 -6.49 14.81 -7.25
C ALA A 153 -7.20 13.47 -7.52
N SER A 154 -8.05 13.42 -8.52
CA SER A 154 -8.70 12.18 -8.91
C SER A 154 -7.61 11.15 -9.20
N VAL A 155 -7.74 9.94 -8.69
CA VAL A 155 -6.79 8.81 -8.93
C VAL A 155 -6.50 8.66 -10.43
N SER A 156 -7.40 9.11 -11.29
CA SER A 156 -7.26 9.13 -12.76
C SER A 156 -6.16 10.06 -13.31
N SER A 157 -5.66 11.02 -12.53
CA SER A 157 -4.59 11.95 -12.97
C SER A 157 -3.16 11.43 -12.73
N LEU A 158 -3.00 10.35 -11.96
CA LEU A 158 -1.68 9.77 -11.71
C LEU A 158 -1.09 9.12 -12.97
N PRO A 159 0.23 9.19 -13.18
CA PRO A 159 0.90 8.54 -14.30
C PRO A 159 0.54 7.06 -14.38
N LEU A 160 0.31 6.57 -15.59
CA LEU A 160 0.01 5.17 -15.89
C LEU A 160 1.14 4.58 -16.73
N VAL A 161 1.72 3.50 -16.26
CA VAL A 161 2.76 2.73 -16.96
C VAL A 161 2.30 1.29 -17.18
N ASN A 162 2.91 0.60 -18.16
CA ASN A 162 2.68 -0.82 -18.35
C ASN A 162 3.63 -1.64 -17.47
N VAL A 163 3.17 -2.77 -16.95
CA VAL A 163 3.98 -3.66 -16.11
C VAL A 163 5.29 -4.09 -16.77
N GLU A 164 5.27 -4.34 -18.08
CA GLU A 164 6.44 -4.76 -18.86
C GLU A 164 7.53 -3.68 -18.97
N SER A 165 7.21 -2.43 -18.65
CA SER A 165 8.12 -1.29 -18.69
C SER A 165 8.80 -0.98 -17.35
N LEU A 166 8.56 -1.80 -16.32
CA LEU A 166 9.18 -1.68 -15.01
C LEU A 166 10.44 -2.54 -14.95
N HIS A 167 11.54 -1.95 -14.50
CA HIS A 167 12.81 -2.66 -14.39
C HIS A 167 13.40 -2.50 -12.98
N PRO A 168 13.65 -3.61 -12.23
CA PRO A 168 14.38 -3.54 -10.98
C PRO A 168 15.78 -2.95 -11.20
N VAL A 169 16.18 -2.05 -10.30
CA VAL A 169 17.49 -1.39 -10.36
C VAL A 169 18.24 -1.65 -9.07
N GLN A 170 19.54 -1.90 -9.18
CA GLN A 170 20.43 -1.96 -8.02
C GLN A 170 20.86 -0.55 -7.63
N HIS A 171 20.66 -0.21 -6.35
CA HIS A 171 21.09 1.07 -5.79
C HIS A 171 21.65 0.84 -4.38
N GLU A 172 22.81 1.45 -4.07
CA GLU A 172 23.56 1.17 -2.84
C GLU A 172 22.98 1.86 -1.60
N ALA A 173 22.27 2.97 -1.78
CA ALA A 173 21.70 3.75 -0.69
C ALA A 173 20.18 3.80 -0.75
N ASN A 174 19.56 4.03 0.40
CA ASN A 174 18.14 4.40 0.45
C ASN A 174 17.94 5.84 -0.02
N ALA A 175 16.73 6.13 -0.50
CA ALA A 175 16.28 7.50 -0.73
C ALA A 175 16.33 8.31 0.59
N PRO A 176 16.50 9.62 0.54
CA PRO A 176 16.46 10.47 1.73
C PRO A 176 15.02 10.58 2.24
N LEU A 177 14.60 9.60 3.05
CA LEU A 177 13.23 9.49 3.56
C LEU A 177 12.99 10.45 4.72
N ARG A 178 11.77 10.98 4.79
CA ARG A 178 11.25 11.78 5.89
C ARG A 178 10.37 10.92 6.77
N PHE A 179 10.79 10.76 8.02
CA PHE A 179 10.05 10.05 9.04
C PHE A 179 9.35 11.05 9.96
N MET A 180 8.11 10.81 10.26
CA MET A 180 7.38 11.51 11.29
C MET A 180 6.72 10.50 12.19
N SER A 181 6.97 10.57 13.49
CA SER A 181 6.15 9.85 14.47
C SER A 181 5.21 10.82 15.16
N PHE A 182 4.05 10.34 15.57
CA PHE A 182 3.10 11.12 16.36
C PHE A 182 2.32 10.25 17.33
N ASP A 183 1.78 10.91 18.34
CA ASP A 183 0.93 10.32 19.36
C ASP A 183 -0.08 11.37 19.84
N ILE A 184 -1.31 10.96 20.18
CA ILE A 184 -2.36 11.87 20.64
C ILE A 184 -2.70 11.61 22.11
N GLU A 185 -3.08 12.68 22.80
CA GLU A 185 -3.65 12.60 24.14
C GLU A 185 -5.07 13.17 24.11
N CYS A 186 -6.02 12.40 24.64
CA CYS A 186 -7.43 12.77 24.69
C CYS A 186 -7.90 12.98 26.11
N LEU A 187 -8.90 13.83 26.32
CA LEU A 187 -9.48 14.09 27.63
C LEU A 187 -10.85 13.39 27.75
N PRO A 188 -10.90 12.16 28.27
CA PRO A 188 -12.17 11.45 28.47
C PRO A 188 -12.93 11.99 29.66
N ASP A 189 -14.24 11.73 29.70
CA ASP A 189 -15.03 11.86 30.90
C ASP A 189 -14.57 10.87 31.99
N HIS A 190 -14.85 11.16 33.23
CA HIS A 190 -14.30 10.49 34.41
C HIS A 190 -14.26 8.95 34.32
N GLY A 191 -13.04 8.40 34.13
CA GLY A 191 -12.74 6.96 34.22
C GLY A 191 -13.18 6.12 33.02
N GLU A 192 -13.61 6.73 31.93
CA GLU A 192 -13.95 6.05 30.69
C GLU A 192 -12.75 6.01 29.72
N MET A 193 -12.80 5.07 28.78
CA MET A 193 -11.91 5.13 27.61
C MET A 193 -12.33 6.28 26.70
N PRO A 194 -11.38 7.04 26.13
CA PRO A 194 -11.71 8.17 25.27
C PRO A 194 -12.47 7.69 24.01
N LYS A 195 -13.44 8.50 23.60
CA LYS A 195 -14.21 8.29 22.36
C LYS A 195 -14.18 9.58 21.56
N ALA A 196 -13.93 9.48 20.24
CA ALA A 196 -13.76 10.63 19.38
C ALA A 196 -14.97 11.60 19.41
N GLU A 197 -16.18 11.06 19.56
CA GLU A 197 -17.40 11.87 19.56
C GLU A 197 -17.57 12.80 20.78
N ASN A 198 -16.88 12.54 21.89
CA ASN A 198 -17.09 13.28 23.15
C ASN A 198 -15.85 13.58 23.98
N SER A 199 -14.69 13.07 23.56
CA SER A 199 -13.44 13.24 24.31
C SER A 199 -12.44 13.99 23.44
N PRO A 200 -12.25 15.30 23.63
CA PRO A 200 -11.40 16.10 22.74
C PRO A 200 -9.94 15.67 22.79
N VAL A 201 -9.26 15.83 21.65
CA VAL A 201 -7.79 15.74 21.57
C VAL A 201 -7.19 17.00 22.19
N ILE A 202 -6.39 16.81 23.23
CA ILE A 202 -5.79 17.93 24.00
C ILE A 202 -4.33 18.15 23.71
N LEU A 203 -3.61 17.12 23.25
CA LEU A 203 -2.21 17.18 22.86
C LEU A 203 -1.96 16.33 21.62
N ILE A 204 -1.05 16.80 20.75
CA ILE A 204 -0.43 15.96 19.72
C ILE A 204 1.08 16.16 19.83
N SER A 205 1.81 15.10 20.13
CA SER A 205 3.26 15.08 20.12
C SER A 205 3.77 14.56 18.77
N MET A 206 4.84 15.13 18.26
CA MET A 206 5.44 14.76 16.98
C MET A 206 6.96 14.75 17.08
N ALA A 207 7.60 13.80 16.38
CA ALA A 207 9.05 13.82 16.19
C ALA A 207 9.38 13.64 14.70
N PHE A 208 10.47 14.23 14.25
CA PHE A 208 10.84 14.38 12.86
C PHE A 208 12.28 13.93 12.58
N GLU A 209 12.46 13.13 11.52
CA GLU A 209 13.78 12.80 10.97
C GLU A 209 13.72 12.86 9.43
N PRO A 210 14.44 13.80 8.80
CA PRO A 210 15.22 14.91 9.37
C PRO A 210 14.35 15.98 10.06
N GLU A 211 15.00 16.94 10.73
CA GLU A 211 14.33 18.02 11.45
C GLU A 211 13.33 18.80 10.58
N TYR A 212 12.19 19.16 11.17
CA TYR A 212 11.20 20.05 10.56
C TYR A 212 11.38 21.48 11.08
N GLN A 213 11.74 22.42 10.21
CA GLN A 213 11.98 23.84 10.57
C GLN A 213 12.99 24.02 11.74
N GLY A 214 14.03 23.16 11.77
CA GLY A 214 15.04 23.16 12.82
C GLY A 214 14.59 22.54 14.14
N LYS A 215 13.51 21.75 14.13
CA LYS A 215 12.99 21.07 15.32
C LYS A 215 13.01 19.56 15.09
N LYS A 216 13.49 18.81 16.08
CA LYS A 216 13.41 17.35 16.14
C LYS A 216 12.05 16.86 16.63
N ASP A 217 11.42 17.65 17.49
CA ASP A 217 10.17 17.37 18.13
C ASP A 217 9.30 18.62 18.25
N LEU A 218 7.99 18.44 18.32
CA LEU A 218 7.00 19.49 18.49
C LEU A 218 5.76 18.91 19.19
N VAL A 219 5.27 19.63 20.18
CA VAL A 219 4.03 19.31 20.88
C VAL A 219 2.99 20.41 20.61
N LEU A 220 1.84 20.05 20.09
CA LEU A 220 0.69 20.94 20.01
C LEU A 220 -0.18 20.74 21.25
N VAL A 221 -0.63 21.85 21.84
CA VAL A 221 -1.50 21.87 23.03
C VAL A 221 -2.82 22.55 22.67
N GLY A 222 -3.95 21.86 22.77
CA GLY A 222 -5.30 22.32 22.42
C GLY A 222 -5.88 23.34 23.39
N LYS A 223 -5.05 24.20 23.95
CA LYS A 223 -5.45 25.26 24.87
C LYS A 223 -4.48 26.45 24.78
N ASN A 224 -5.03 27.64 24.74
CA ASN A 224 -4.23 28.86 24.76
C ASN A 224 -3.60 29.09 26.16
N ILE A 225 -2.41 28.57 26.34
CA ILE A 225 -1.62 28.68 27.57
C ILE A 225 -0.22 29.22 27.26
N ASP A 226 0.44 29.77 28.27
CA ASP A 226 1.85 30.10 28.14
C ASP A 226 2.70 28.82 28.13
N CYS A 227 3.38 28.59 27.02
CA CYS A 227 4.21 27.39 26.80
C CYS A 227 5.68 27.78 26.88
N PRO A 228 6.35 27.55 28.03
CA PRO A 228 7.74 27.98 28.22
C PRO A 228 8.76 27.16 27.43
N ARG A 229 8.36 26.01 26.88
CA ARG A 229 9.25 25.14 26.11
C ARG A 229 9.25 25.50 24.63
N PRO A 230 10.44 25.60 23.97
CA PRO A 230 10.55 26.00 22.57
C PRO A 230 9.97 24.97 21.59
N ASP A 231 9.81 23.73 22.05
CA ASP A 231 9.24 22.58 21.32
C ASP A 231 7.72 22.44 21.53
N THR A 232 7.08 23.39 22.24
CA THR A 232 5.64 23.38 22.51
C THR A 232 4.97 24.57 21.84
N ARG A 233 3.81 24.32 21.21
CA ARG A 233 2.98 25.35 20.58
C ARG A 233 1.56 25.29 21.13
N ALA A 234 1.11 26.37 21.74
CA ALA A 234 -0.27 26.52 22.16
C ALA A 234 -1.18 26.79 20.95
N CYS A 235 -2.28 26.09 20.88
CA CYS A 235 -3.40 26.28 19.95
C CYS A 235 -4.55 26.96 20.69
N GLN A 236 -5.49 27.59 19.97
CA GLN A 236 -6.63 28.27 20.59
C GLN A 236 -7.59 27.25 21.23
N ASP A 237 -7.84 26.18 20.52
CA ASP A 237 -8.75 25.08 20.86
C ASP A 237 -8.38 23.79 20.09
N GLU A 238 -9.20 22.76 20.19
CA GLU A 238 -9.01 21.50 19.48
C GLU A 238 -9.04 21.67 17.96
N TYR A 239 -9.93 22.51 17.42
CA TYR A 239 -10.02 22.75 15.98
C TYR A 239 -8.70 23.35 15.44
N ASP A 240 -8.15 24.34 16.11
CA ASP A 240 -6.87 24.94 15.74
C ASP A 240 -5.72 23.93 15.89
N LEU A 241 -5.75 23.08 16.93
CA LEU A 241 -4.78 21.99 17.12
C LEU A 241 -4.77 21.02 15.94
N LEU A 242 -5.94 20.51 15.54
CA LEU A 242 -6.08 19.60 14.42
C LEU A 242 -5.72 20.26 13.08
N ALA A 243 -6.11 21.52 12.88
CA ALA A 243 -5.76 22.29 11.69
C ALA A 243 -4.24 22.48 11.56
N GLN A 244 -3.55 22.79 12.67
CA GLN A 244 -2.10 22.91 12.69
C GLN A 244 -1.40 21.58 12.48
N PHE A 245 -1.91 20.48 13.04
CA PHE A 245 -1.40 19.13 12.80
C PHE A 245 -1.46 18.77 11.31
N VAL A 246 -2.61 18.96 10.66
CA VAL A 246 -2.76 18.75 9.22
C VAL A 246 -1.79 19.61 8.41
N ALA A 247 -1.64 20.90 8.76
CA ALA A 247 -0.72 21.80 8.09
C ALA A 247 0.76 21.36 8.24
N ILE A 248 1.12 20.80 9.38
CA ILE A 248 2.46 20.24 9.63
C ILE A 248 2.69 19.00 8.77
N ILE A 249 1.75 18.05 8.73
CA ILE A 249 1.84 16.87 7.85
C ILE A 249 2.02 17.29 6.39
N GLN A 250 1.20 18.23 5.92
CA GLN A 250 1.28 18.73 4.55
C GLN A 250 2.59 19.45 4.26
N GLY A 251 3.09 20.26 5.19
CA GLY A 251 4.32 21.02 5.04
C GLY A 251 5.59 20.17 5.15
N TYR A 252 5.58 19.18 6.03
CA TYR A 252 6.69 18.23 6.18
C TYR A 252 6.67 17.16 5.10
N ASN A 253 5.47 16.73 4.68
CA ASN A 253 5.22 15.69 3.68
C ASN A 253 6.00 14.41 3.99
N PRO A 254 5.73 13.73 5.12
CA PRO A 254 6.47 12.54 5.53
C PRO A 254 6.31 11.41 4.52
N ASP A 255 7.37 10.66 4.29
CA ASP A 255 7.36 9.44 3.49
C ASP A 255 6.89 8.25 4.35
N ILE A 256 7.15 8.32 5.66
CA ILE A 256 6.74 7.31 6.64
C ILE A 256 6.14 7.99 7.86
N LEU A 257 4.91 7.61 8.20
CA LEU A 257 4.26 7.93 9.47
C LEU A 257 4.37 6.73 10.41
N ALA A 258 4.79 6.97 11.65
CA ALA A 258 4.94 5.95 12.66
C ALA A 258 4.26 6.38 13.97
N GLY A 259 3.86 5.40 14.79
CA GLY A 259 3.31 5.61 16.12
C GLY A 259 3.09 4.30 16.84
N TYR A 260 2.92 4.35 18.14
CA TYR A 260 2.60 3.16 18.91
C TYR A 260 1.10 2.89 18.85
N ASN A 261 0.72 1.75 18.27
CA ASN A 261 -0.69 1.34 18.09
C ASN A 261 -1.55 2.33 17.25
N SER A 262 -0.94 3.20 16.48
CA SER A 262 -1.62 4.31 15.78
C SER A 262 -2.67 3.84 14.76
N ASN A 263 -2.51 2.65 14.17
CA ASN A 263 -3.50 2.10 13.23
C ASN A 263 -4.81 1.69 13.90
N GLU A 264 -4.76 1.34 15.21
CA GLU A 264 -5.93 0.88 15.95
C GLU A 264 -6.54 1.98 16.82
N PHE A 265 -5.78 3.06 17.11
CA PHE A 265 -6.25 4.13 17.97
C PHE A 265 -6.13 5.52 17.31
N ASP A 266 -4.92 6.07 17.15
CA ASP A 266 -4.73 7.46 16.74
C ASP A 266 -5.37 7.79 15.37
N PHE A 267 -5.09 6.97 14.35
CA PHE A 267 -5.67 7.23 13.02
C PHE A 267 -7.19 7.13 12.99
N PRO A 268 -7.85 6.07 13.51
CA PRO A 268 -9.29 6.03 13.59
C PRO A 268 -9.89 7.19 14.39
N TYR A 269 -9.24 7.57 15.50
CA TYR A 269 -9.69 8.66 16.35
C TYR A 269 -9.66 10.02 15.62
N LEU A 270 -8.61 10.30 14.86
CA LEU A 270 -8.46 11.54 14.10
C LEU A 270 -9.31 11.58 12.82
N GLN A 271 -9.88 10.46 12.38
CA GLN A 271 -10.76 10.39 11.20
C GLN A 271 -12.23 10.66 11.52
N GLU A 272 -12.63 10.55 12.79
CA GLU A 272 -13.98 10.80 13.29
C GLU A 272 -14.19 12.27 13.67
#